data_239ccf3a9c85d833be0e371aa70d4920
#
_entry.id   239ccf3a9c85d833be0e371aa70d4920
#
_cell.length_a   1.000
_cell.length_b   1.000
_cell.length_c   1.000
_cell.angle_alpha   90.00
_cell.angle_beta   90.00
_cell.angle_gamma   90.00
#
_symmetry.space_group_name_H-M   'P 1'
#
loop_
_entity.id
_entity.type
_entity.pdbx_description
1 polymer ?
#
loop_
_entity_poly.entity_id
_entity_poly.type
_entity_poly.pdbx_seq_one_letter_code
_entity_poly.pdbx_strand_id
1 'polypeptide(L)'
;MKCSQGAAPMLFKSSPRTTKIGGFKAGNEFDSIPLQNVPSFIICQKLTQMANGVPTPCTPAPTMWEDTYEAKVGGGKALLKMSCIQCTTGQGKIEFITSGQAPLPPDVVADMQSAQKEGTEALEKAQQEEDAVGEAGFVEGLIPIWGSGRDLIHAAQTGDGWGIGLNSLFLVWDAF
;
A
#
# COMPACT_ATOMS: atom_id res chain seq x y z
N MET A 1 -0.86 -3.83 -5.86
CA MET A 1 -0.43 -2.68 -6.69
C MET A 1 1.05 -2.43 -6.52
N LYS A 2 1.67 -1.71 -7.43
CA LYS A 2 3.06 -1.22 -7.34
C LYS A 2 3.11 0.27 -7.67
N CYS A 3 4.13 0.94 -7.14
CA CYS A 3 4.48 2.31 -7.51
C CYS A 3 5.80 2.29 -8.27
N SER A 4 5.95 3.08 -9.33
CA SER A 4 7.21 3.17 -10.09
C SER A 4 8.38 3.73 -9.28
N GLN A 5 8.09 4.41 -8.17
CA GLN A 5 9.07 4.96 -7.22
C GLN A 5 9.09 4.21 -5.89
N GLY A 6 8.26 3.18 -5.72
CA GLY A 6 8.16 2.40 -4.48
C GLY A 6 9.11 1.21 -4.46
N ALA A 7 9.63 0.87 -3.28
CA ALA A 7 10.54 -0.25 -3.11
C ALA A 7 9.85 -1.61 -3.23
N ALA A 8 8.59 -1.73 -2.81
CA ALA A 8 7.89 -3.01 -2.83
C ALA A 8 6.43 -2.89 -3.28
N PRO A 9 5.88 -3.95 -3.91
CA PRO A 9 4.45 -4.05 -4.17
C PRO A 9 3.66 -4.19 -2.88
N MET A 10 2.45 -3.59 -2.88
CA MET A 10 1.56 -3.59 -1.72
C MET A 10 0.13 -3.96 -2.11
N LEU A 11 -0.68 -4.40 -1.14
CA LEU A 11 -2.08 -4.71 -1.37
C LEU A 11 -2.93 -3.44 -1.42
N PHE A 12 -3.79 -3.37 -2.43
CA PHE A 12 -4.85 -2.36 -2.50
C PHE A 12 -5.98 -2.71 -1.54
N LYS A 13 -6.49 -1.72 -0.82
CA LYS A 13 -7.66 -1.85 0.06
C LYS A 13 -8.85 -1.09 -0.54
N SER A 14 -9.86 -1.82 -1.04
CA SER A 14 -11.11 -1.17 -1.39
C SER A 14 -11.89 -0.78 -0.14
N SER A 15 -12.55 0.37 -0.16
CA SER A 15 -13.44 0.79 0.93
C SER A 15 -14.57 -0.23 1.16
N PRO A 16 -15.16 -0.29 2.36
CA PRO A 16 -16.23 -1.24 2.66
C PRO A 16 -17.41 -1.10 1.70
N ARG A 17 -17.70 -2.16 0.92
CA ARG A 17 -18.81 -2.25 -0.05
C ARG A 17 -19.36 -3.66 -0.10
N THR A 18 -20.60 -3.78 -0.58
CA THR A 18 -21.28 -5.07 -0.79
C THR A 18 -20.88 -5.72 -2.12
N THR A 19 -20.48 -4.92 -3.12
CA THR A 19 -20.11 -5.42 -4.45
C THR A 19 -18.83 -6.22 -4.39
N LYS A 20 -18.89 -7.49 -4.82
CA LYS A 20 -17.76 -8.40 -4.91
C LYS A 20 -17.64 -8.98 -6.31
N ILE A 21 -16.43 -9.26 -6.74
CA ILE A 21 -16.09 -9.96 -7.98
C ILE A 21 -15.13 -11.09 -7.61
N GLY A 22 -15.46 -12.33 -7.97
CA GLY A 22 -14.65 -13.50 -7.61
C GLY A 22 -14.50 -13.70 -6.08
N GLY A 23 -15.46 -13.19 -5.26
CA GLY A 23 -15.38 -13.23 -3.80
C GLY A 23 -14.67 -12.03 -3.16
N PHE A 24 -13.91 -11.26 -3.92
CA PHE A 24 -13.17 -10.10 -3.46
C PHE A 24 -13.96 -8.80 -3.65
N LYS A 25 -13.78 -7.83 -2.75
CA LYS A 25 -14.44 -6.52 -2.83
C LYS A 25 -13.95 -5.76 -4.07
N ALA A 26 -14.90 -5.25 -4.86
CA ALA A 26 -14.56 -4.43 -6.03
C ALA A 26 -14.16 -3.00 -5.60
N GLY A 27 -13.12 -2.47 -6.23
CA GLY A 27 -12.69 -1.07 -6.06
C GLY A 27 -13.39 -0.12 -7.01
N ASN A 28 -13.46 1.15 -6.63
CA ASN A 28 -13.97 2.23 -7.48
C ASN A 28 -13.07 3.48 -7.44
N GLU A 29 -13.41 4.49 -8.25
CA GLU A 29 -12.64 5.73 -8.41
C GLU A 29 -12.48 6.55 -7.11
N PHE A 30 -13.29 6.33 -6.08
CA PHE A 30 -13.17 7.00 -4.79
C PHE A 30 -12.17 6.32 -3.84
N ASP A 31 -11.64 5.14 -4.20
CA ASP A 31 -10.65 4.41 -3.41
C ASP A 31 -9.24 4.96 -3.69
N SER A 32 -9.03 6.23 -3.39
CA SER A 32 -7.76 6.94 -3.60
C SER A 32 -7.19 7.53 -2.30
N ILE A 33 -7.77 7.23 -1.14
CA ILE A 33 -7.34 7.82 0.13
C ILE A 33 -5.95 7.29 0.49
N PRO A 34 -4.96 8.20 0.74
CA PRO A 34 -3.62 7.84 1.16
C PRO A 34 -3.64 6.97 2.41
N LEU A 35 -2.77 5.97 2.46
CA LEU A 35 -2.59 5.00 3.55
C LEU A 35 -3.81 4.13 3.88
N GLN A 36 -5.01 4.52 3.46
CA GLN A 36 -6.23 3.75 3.63
C GLN A 36 -6.50 2.82 2.43
N ASN A 37 -6.58 3.38 1.22
CA ASN A 37 -6.80 2.63 -0.02
C ASN A 37 -5.48 2.38 -0.75
N VAL A 38 -4.64 3.41 -0.82
CA VAL A 38 -3.31 3.38 -1.43
C VAL A 38 -2.27 3.33 -0.32
N PRO A 39 -1.69 2.15 -0.04
CA PRO A 39 -0.74 1.97 1.07
C PRO A 39 0.62 2.63 0.78
N SER A 40 1.44 2.76 1.83
CA SER A 40 2.85 3.07 1.67
C SER A 40 3.55 1.97 0.87
N PHE A 41 4.43 2.34 -0.06
CA PHE A 41 5.28 1.42 -0.82
C PHE A 41 6.68 1.29 -0.20
N ILE A 42 6.76 1.43 1.12
CA ILE A 42 7.91 1.33 2.01
C ILE A 42 8.87 2.50 1.82
N ILE A 43 9.74 2.45 0.84
CA ILE A 43 10.69 3.50 0.49
C ILE A 43 10.24 4.17 -0.80
N CYS A 44 10.36 5.49 -0.87
CA CYS A 44 10.17 6.25 -2.09
C CYS A 44 11.53 6.65 -2.68
N GLN A 45 11.88 6.10 -3.83
CA GLN A 45 13.16 6.38 -4.50
C GLN A 45 13.36 7.87 -4.80
N LYS A 46 12.28 8.56 -5.17
CA LYS A 46 12.34 10.00 -5.43
C LYS A 46 12.67 10.80 -4.16
N LEU A 47 12.03 10.48 -3.04
CA LEU A 47 12.32 11.13 -1.77
C LEU A 47 13.72 10.77 -1.26
N THR A 48 14.13 9.51 -1.41
CA THR A 48 15.50 9.06 -1.10
C THR A 48 16.55 9.84 -1.89
N GLN A 49 16.32 10.08 -3.19
CA GLN A 49 17.22 10.93 -3.99
C GLN A 49 17.28 12.37 -3.47
N MET A 50 16.14 12.94 -3.06
CA MET A 50 16.08 14.28 -2.48
C MET A 50 16.76 14.37 -1.10
N ALA A 51 16.78 13.25 -0.37
CA ALA A 51 17.46 13.10 0.92
C ALA A 51 18.93 12.62 0.75
N ASN A 52 19.57 12.93 -0.36
CA ASN A 52 20.98 12.57 -0.64
C ASN A 52 21.29 11.07 -0.53
N GLY A 53 20.33 10.21 -0.82
CA GLY A 53 20.48 8.76 -0.80
C GLY A 53 20.06 8.10 0.52
N VAL A 54 19.64 8.85 1.53
CA VAL A 54 19.08 8.29 2.77
C VAL A 54 17.72 7.66 2.48
N PRO A 55 17.51 6.36 2.78
CA PRO A 55 16.24 5.70 2.57
C PRO A 55 15.08 6.46 3.22
N THR A 56 14.15 6.95 2.41
CA THR A 56 13.06 7.81 2.89
C THR A 56 11.72 7.09 2.76
N PRO A 57 10.90 7.06 3.83
CA PRO A 57 9.59 6.41 3.83
C PRO A 57 8.68 6.93 2.72
N CYS A 58 7.92 6.02 2.12
CA CYS A 58 6.93 6.36 1.11
C CYS A 58 5.66 6.91 1.76
N THR A 59 5.38 8.17 1.51
CA THR A 59 4.14 8.86 1.90
C THR A 59 3.31 9.12 0.63
N PRO A 60 2.41 8.22 0.22
CA PRO A 60 1.68 8.37 -1.03
C PRO A 60 0.71 9.54 -0.97
N ALA A 61 0.69 10.35 -2.03
CA ALA A 61 -0.30 11.40 -2.25
C ALA A 61 -0.93 11.18 -3.65
N PRO A 62 -1.87 10.22 -3.76
CA PRO A 62 -2.50 9.89 -5.02
C PRO A 62 -3.44 11.00 -5.50
N THR A 63 -3.52 11.19 -6.82
CA THR A 63 -4.42 12.11 -7.48
C THR A 63 -5.80 11.46 -7.72
N MET A 64 -6.27 11.43 -8.95
CA MET A 64 -7.48 10.73 -9.38
C MET A 64 -7.10 9.51 -10.22
N TRP A 65 -7.93 8.46 -10.15
CA TRP A 65 -7.78 7.28 -10.99
C TRP A 65 -8.04 7.60 -12.47
N GLU A 66 -7.14 7.12 -13.30
CA GLU A 66 -7.23 7.11 -14.75
C GLU A 66 -7.64 5.72 -15.25
N ASP A 67 -8.11 5.59 -16.49
CA ASP A 67 -8.53 4.33 -17.13
C ASP A 67 -9.55 3.53 -16.30
N THR A 68 -10.53 4.23 -15.74
CA THR A 68 -11.66 3.64 -15.01
C THR A 68 -12.74 3.16 -15.99
N TYR A 69 -13.62 2.26 -15.54
CA TYR A 69 -14.72 1.74 -16.33
C TYR A 69 -16.08 2.33 -15.89
N GLU A 70 -16.97 2.60 -16.84
CA GLU A 70 -18.25 3.28 -16.60
C GLU A 70 -19.23 2.52 -15.70
N ALA A 71 -19.06 1.20 -15.54
CA ALA A 71 -19.87 0.43 -14.59
C ALA A 71 -19.72 0.97 -13.17
N LYS A 72 -20.85 1.11 -12.48
CA LYS A 72 -20.87 1.68 -11.13
C LYS A 72 -20.66 0.62 -10.05
N VAL A 73 -19.70 0.86 -9.18
CA VAL A 73 -19.41 0.08 -7.99
C VAL A 73 -19.54 1.02 -6.79
N GLY A 74 -20.58 0.85 -5.99
CA GLY A 74 -20.84 1.73 -4.84
C GLY A 74 -20.95 3.21 -5.20
N GLY A 75 -21.54 3.51 -6.38
CA GLY A 75 -21.74 4.87 -6.87
C GLY A 75 -20.59 5.46 -7.71
N GLY A 76 -19.38 4.94 -7.61
CA GLY A 76 -18.22 5.38 -8.41
C GLY A 76 -17.93 4.45 -9.60
N LYS A 77 -17.11 4.91 -10.55
CA LYS A 77 -16.64 4.12 -11.69
C LYS A 77 -15.75 2.98 -11.22
N ALA A 78 -15.92 1.78 -11.79
CA ALA A 78 -15.14 0.60 -11.41
C ALA A 78 -13.66 0.76 -11.77
N LEU A 79 -12.78 0.30 -10.88
CA LEU A 79 -11.36 0.14 -11.18
C LEU A 79 -11.13 -1.18 -11.91
N LEU A 80 -10.27 -1.11 -12.92
CA LEU A 80 -9.79 -2.24 -13.71
C LEU A 80 -8.32 -2.52 -13.40
N LYS A 81 -7.81 -3.66 -13.87
CA LYS A 81 -6.36 -3.95 -13.81
C LYS A 81 -5.52 -2.88 -14.49
N MET A 82 -6.02 -2.26 -15.55
CA MET A 82 -5.33 -1.20 -16.30
C MET A 82 -5.45 0.18 -15.64
N SER A 83 -6.34 0.36 -14.68
CA SER A 83 -6.49 1.62 -13.97
C SER A 83 -5.20 1.98 -13.24
N CYS A 84 -4.83 3.25 -13.31
CA CYS A 84 -3.63 3.78 -12.66
C CYS A 84 -3.92 5.13 -12.00
N ILE A 85 -3.03 5.54 -11.10
CA ILE A 85 -3.13 6.81 -10.39
C ILE A 85 -1.74 7.40 -10.20
N GLN A 86 -1.61 8.72 -10.30
CA GLN A 86 -0.34 9.41 -10.10
C GLN A 86 -0.15 9.76 -8.63
N CYS A 87 1.07 9.67 -8.15
CA CYS A 87 1.48 10.13 -6.83
C CYS A 87 2.18 11.47 -6.96
N THR A 88 1.66 12.53 -6.33
CA THR A 88 2.26 13.87 -6.41
C THR A 88 3.53 13.99 -5.59
N THR A 89 3.64 13.33 -4.44
CA THR A 89 4.83 13.38 -3.58
C THR A 89 6.05 12.76 -4.27
N GLY A 90 5.95 11.52 -4.71
CA GLY A 90 7.06 10.79 -5.34
C GLY A 90 7.10 10.90 -6.86
N GLN A 91 6.14 11.58 -7.49
CA GLN A 91 5.98 11.65 -8.94
C GLN A 91 5.96 10.27 -9.61
N GLY A 92 5.47 9.27 -8.88
CA GLY A 92 5.40 7.89 -9.34
C GLY A 92 4.03 7.52 -9.86
N LYS A 93 3.98 6.64 -10.87
CA LYS A 93 2.77 5.99 -11.35
C LYS A 93 2.49 4.78 -10.48
N ILE A 94 1.26 4.71 -9.95
CA ILE A 94 0.77 3.58 -9.16
C ILE A 94 -0.20 2.79 -10.04
N GLU A 95 0.02 1.49 -10.16
CA GLU A 95 -0.75 0.60 -11.03
C GLU A 95 -1.01 -0.77 -10.40
N PHE A 96 -2.04 -1.46 -10.87
CA PHE A 96 -2.35 -2.81 -10.41
C PHE A 96 -1.47 -3.84 -11.12
N ILE A 97 -0.91 -4.80 -10.35
CA ILE A 97 -0.16 -5.94 -10.88
C ILE A 97 -1.14 -7.02 -11.37
N THR A 98 -2.21 -7.24 -10.62
CA THR A 98 -3.26 -8.23 -10.92
C THR A 98 -4.64 -7.58 -10.90
N SER A 99 -5.65 -8.29 -11.40
CA SER A 99 -7.04 -7.82 -11.34
C SER A 99 -7.64 -7.81 -9.92
N GLY A 100 -7.00 -8.48 -8.96
CA GLY A 100 -7.52 -8.63 -7.60
C GLY A 100 -8.79 -9.50 -7.50
N GLN A 101 -9.15 -10.23 -8.57
CA GLN A 101 -10.34 -11.07 -8.65
C GLN A 101 -10.06 -12.55 -8.38
N ALA A 102 -8.81 -12.89 -8.14
CA ALA A 102 -8.34 -14.21 -7.79
C ALA A 102 -7.24 -14.10 -6.72
N PRO A 103 -7.03 -15.15 -5.91
CA PRO A 103 -5.90 -15.21 -4.99
C PRO A 103 -4.58 -14.97 -5.73
N LEU A 104 -3.63 -14.32 -5.06
CA LEU A 104 -2.30 -14.14 -5.63
C LEU A 104 -1.58 -15.49 -5.71
N PRO A 105 -0.85 -15.77 -6.79
CA PRO A 105 0.02 -16.94 -6.86
C PRO A 105 1.05 -16.94 -5.71
N PRO A 106 1.40 -18.11 -5.14
CA PRO A 106 2.31 -18.19 -3.98
C PRO A 106 3.70 -17.60 -4.24
N ASP A 107 4.22 -17.74 -5.45
CA ASP A 107 5.49 -17.13 -5.88
C ASP A 107 5.43 -15.60 -5.85
N VAL A 108 4.36 -15.01 -6.38
CA VAL A 108 4.15 -13.55 -6.32
C VAL A 108 4.05 -13.05 -4.89
N VAL A 109 3.41 -13.82 -4.00
CA VAL A 109 3.32 -13.47 -2.58
C VAL A 109 4.68 -13.53 -1.92
N ALA A 110 5.48 -14.56 -2.19
CA ALA A 110 6.83 -14.70 -1.66
C ALA A 110 7.74 -13.53 -2.11
N ASP A 111 7.69 -13.16 -3.39
CA ASP A 111 8.43 -12.03 -3.93
C ASP A 111 8.01 -10.69 -3.28
N MET A 112 6.71 -10.49 -3.07
CA MET A 112 6.21 -9.31 -2.38
C MET A 112 6.71 -9.24 -0.94
N GLN A 113 6.69 -10.36 -0.21
CA GLN A 113 7.15 -10.43 1.17
C GLN A 113 8.65 -10.18 1.27
N SER A 114 9.45 -10.73 0.36
CA SER A 114 10.90 -10.49 0.31
C SER A 114 11.20 -9.01 0.07
N ALA A 115 10.57 -8.40 -0.93
CA ALA A 115 10.76 -6.98 -1.22
C ALA A 115 10.31 -6.07 -0.06
N GLN A 116 9.22 -6.44 0.62
CA GLN A 116 8.75 -5.71 1.80
C GLN A 116 9.75 -5.81 2.96
N LYS A 117 10.27 -7.01 3.21
CA LYS A 117 11.27 -7.24 4.25
C LYS A 117 12.54 -6.44 3.98
N GLU A 118 13.10 -6.53 2.79
CA GLU A 118 14.30 -5.79 2.39
C GLU A 118 14.12 -4.27 2.54
N GLY A 119 12.98 -3.74 2.11
CA GLY A 119 12.68 -2.32 2.24
C GLY A 119 12.55 -1.89 3.71
N THR A 120 11.92 -2.72 4.55
CA THR A 120 11.77 -2.44 5.98
C THR A 120 13.13 -2.45 6.70
N GLU A 121 13.96 -3.47 6.44
CA GLU A 121 15.30 -3.56 7.01
C GLU A 121 16.18 -2.36 6.61
N ALA A 122 16.04 -1.89 5.37
CA ALA A 122 16.76 -0.70 4.91
C ALA A 122 16.32 0.58 5.64
N LEU A 123 15.02 0.74 5.93
CA LEU A 123 14.52 1.87 6.72
C LEU A 123 14.97 1.80 8.17
N GLU A 124 14.86 0.64 8.80
CA GLU A 124 15.29 0.42 10.19
C GLU A 124 16.79 0.72 10.36
N LYS A 125 17.61 0.28 9.39
CA LYS A 125 19.04 0.58 9.41
C LYS A 125 19.32 2.08 9.28
N ALA A 126 18.65 2.76 8.35
CA ALA A 126 18.81 4.20 8.18
C ALA A 126 18.42 4.97 9.45
N GLN A 127 17.35 4.55 10.12
CA GLN A 127 16.91 5.14 11.40
C GLN A 127 17.94 4.94 12.51
N GLN A 128 18.51 3.74 12.64
CA GLN A 128 19.56 3.47 13.64
C GLN A 128 20.81 4.31 13.42
N GLU A 129 21.15 4.59 12.16
CA GLU A 129 22.26 5.48 11.81
C GLU A 129 21.95 6.95 12.17
N GLU A 130 20.70 7.43 11.99
CA GLU A 130 20.25 8.77 12.41
C GLU A 130 20.24 8.90 13.95
N ASP A 131 19.69 7.92 14.68
CA ASP A 131 19.64 7.91 16.14
C ASP A 131 21.04 7.90 16.76
N ALA A 132 22.00 7.25 16.13
CA ALA A 132 23.40 7.25 16.55
C ALA A 132 24.07 8.64 16.45
N VAL A 133 23.52 9.53 15.62
CA VAL A 133 23.99 10.92 15.44
C VAL A 133 23.22 11.92 16.33
N GLY A 134 22.16 11.47 17.03
CA GLY A 134 21.47 12.26 18.08
C GLY A 134 20.41 13.24 17.61
N GLU A 135 19.87 13.09 16.39
CA GLU A 135 18.67 13.81 15.96
C GLU A 135 17.44 12.90 16.03
N ALA A 136 16.36 13.39 16.66
CA ALA A 136 15.10 12.65 16.82
C ALA A 136 14.46 12.33 15.47
N GLY A 137 14.45 11.05 15.11
CA GLY A 137 13.98 10.58 13.80
C GLY A 137 12.48 10.69 13.61
N PHE A 138 12.09 11.10 12.42
CA PHE A 138 10.69 11.20 11.92
C PHE A 138 9.96 9.85 11.81
N VAL A 139 10.66 8.73 11.97
CA VAL A 139 10.18 7.39 11.59
C VAL A 139 9.42 6.65 12.68
N GLU A 140 9.52 7.09 13.96
CA GLU A 140 8.86 6.42 15.10
C GLU A 140 7.33 6.30 14.96
N GLY A 141 6.68 7.18 14.22
CA GLY A 141 5.23 7.16 13.98
C GLY A 141 4.77 6.19 12.88
N LEU A 142 5.69 5.63 12.08
CA LEU A 142 5.35 4.80 10.91
C LEU A 142 5.51 3.28 11.14
N ILE A 143 6.27 2.88 12.15
CA ILE A 143 6.59 1.47 12.45
C ILE A 143 5.38 0.61 12.88
N PRO A 144 4.37 1.10 13.62
CA PRO A 144 3.20 0.31 14.00
C PRO A 144 2.38 -0.23 12.81
N ILE A 145 2.49 0.42 11.66
CA ILE A 145 1.67 0.09 10.46
C ILE A 145 2.11 -1.23 9.79
N TRP A 146 3.32 -1.72 10.07
CA TRP A 146 3.93 -2.84 9.37
C TRP A 146 3.44 -4.22 9.81
N GLY A 147 3.12 -4.40 11.08
CA GLY A 147 2.54 -5.64 11.60
C GLY A 147 1.23 -6.01 10.91
N SER A 148 0.39 -5.02 10.68
CA SER A 148 -0.92 -5.19 10.04
C SER A 148 -0.84 -5.51 8.53
N GLY A 149 0.26 -5.20 7.87
CA GLY A 149 0.46 -5.51 6.44
C GLY A 149 0.65 -7.02 6.18
N ARG A 150 1.36 -7.71 7.06
CA ARG A 150 1.59 -9.16 6.95
C ARG A 150 0.31 -9.97 7.17
N ASP A 151 -0.49 -9.58 8.16
CA ASP A 151 -1.76 -10.23 8.45
C ASP A 151 -2.80 -10.01 7.34
N LEU A 152 -2.73 -8.85 6.66
CA LEU A 152 -3.58 -8.55 5.52
C LEU A 152 -3.26 -9.42 4.30
N ILE A 153 -1.99 -9.73 4.05
CA ILE A 153 -1.58 -10.65 2.97
C ILE A 153 -2.10 -12.05 3.27
N HIS A 154 -1.98 -12.52 4.51
CA HIS A 154 -2.51 -13.82 4.93
C HIS A 154 -4.03 -13.89 4.80
N ALA A 155 -4.75 -12.86 5.23
CA ALA A 155 -6.22 -12.78 5.09
C ALA A 155 -6.68 -12.73 3.63
N ALA A 156 -5.92 -12.07 2.74
CA ALA A 156 -6.19 -12.05 1.31
C ALA A 156 -5.96 -13.42 0.64
N GLN A 157 -5.03 -14.22 1.15
CA GLN A 157 -4.78 -15.58 0.65
C GLN A 157 -5.82 -16.60 1.10
N THR A 158 -6.31 -16.47 2.34
CA THR A 158 -7.25 -17.43 2.94
C THR A 158 -8.71 -17.12 2.63
N GLY A 159 -8.99 -15.96 2.04
CA GLY A 159 -10.37 -15.50 1.83
C GLY A 159 -11.11 -15.14 3.12
N ASP A 160 -10.38 -15.04 4.23
CA ASP A 160 -10.93 -14.75 5.55
C ASP A 160 -11.28 -13.26 5.69
N GLY A 161 -12.53 -12.95 5.37
CA GLY A 161 -13.07 -11.59 5.48
C GLY A 161 -13.08 -11.02 6.91
N TRP A 162 -12.93 -11.87 7.95
CA TRP A 162 -12.87 -11.46 9.34
C TRP A 162 -11.51 -10.86 9.71
N GLY A 163 -10.42 -11.45 9.24
CA GLY A 163 -9.07 -10.92 9.49
C GLY A 163 -8.87 -9.52 8.92
N ILE A 164 -9.48 -9.23 7.77
CA ILE A 164 -9.42 -7.90 7.13
C ILE A 164 -10.19 -6.85 7.97
N GLY A 165 -11.31 -7.24 8.58
CA GLY A 165 -12.13 -6.34 9.40
C GLY A 165 -11.48 -5.95 10.71
N LEU A 166 -10.86 -6.90 11.41
CA LEU A 166 -10.22 -6.65 12.71
C LEU A 166 -8.94 -5.81 12.58
N ASN A 167 -8.09 -6.08 11.60
CA ASN A 167 -6.88 -5.30 11.39
C ASN A 167 -7.16 -3.85 10.92
N SER A 168 -8.31 -3.62 10.28
CA SER A 168 -8.73 -2.25 9.95
C SER A 168 -9.15 -1.43 11.18
N LEU A 169 -9.63 -2.09 12.25
CA LEU A 169 -10.02 -1.44 13.50
C LEU A 169 -8.80 -1.03 14.34
N PHE A 170 -7.74 -1.85 14.35
CA PHE A 170 -6.50 -1.53 15.08
C PHE A 170 -5.71 -0.37 14.45
N LEU A 171 -5.77 -0.23 13.12
CA LEU A 171 -5.11 0.89 12.42
C LEU A 171 -5.72 2.26 12.75
N VAL A 172 -6.99 2.31 13.19
CA VAL A 172 -7.65 3.56 13.59
C VAL A 172 -7.36 3.92 15.05
N TRP A 173 -7.05 2.92 15.90
CA TRP A 173 -6.79 3.16 17.33
C TRP A 173 -5.39 3.69 17.61
N ASP A 174 -4.39 3.31 16.81
CA ASP A 174 -3.00 3.77 16.96
C ASP A 174 -2.74 5.18 16.35
N ALA A 175 -3.78 5.79 15.75
CA ALA A 175 -3.68 7.13 15.13
C ALA A 175 -4.21 8.28 16.03
N PHE A 176 -4.50 8.01 17.34
CA PHE A 176 -4.91 9.03 18.32
C PHE A 176 -4.05 8.99 19.57
#